data_603e914d364c04f9c291564b1602b561
#
_entry.id   603e914d364c04f9c291564b1602b561
#
_cell.length_a   1.000
_cell.length_b   1.000
_cell.length_c   1.000
_cell.angle_alpha   90.00
_cell.angle_beta   90.00
_cell.angle_gamma   90.00
#
_symmetry.space_group_name_H-M   'P 1'
#
loop_
_entity.id
_entity.type
_entity.pdbx_description
1 polymer ?
#
loop_
_entity_poly.entity_id
_entity_poly.type
_entity_poly.pdbx_seq_one_letter_code
_entity_poly.pdbx_strand_id
1 'polypeptide(L)'
;MITVANRISVRPAYHDQFEARFRERAGLVDGMPGFVAHNVLRPTAEGEPFVVLTFWESREAFEAWTSSDAFRQGHARSGSLPRDAFTGPNVLEVHEVVQSSGPR
;
A
#
# COMPACT_ATOMS: atom_id res chain seq x y z
N MET A 1 -10.54 -9.54 10.78
CA MET A 1 -9.61 -9.12 9.72
C MET A 1 -10.04 -7.79 9.15
N ILE A 2 -9.09 -6.92 8.89
CA ILE A 2 -9.34 -5.64 8.23
C ILE A 2 -8.57 -5.55 6.92
N THR A 3 -9.03 -4.67 6.03
CA THR A 3 -8.28 -4.25 4.86
C THR A 3 -7.94 -2.78 4.97
N VAL A 4 -6.77 -2.42 4.49
CA VAL A 4 -6.33 -1.03 4.41
C VAL A 4 -6.00 -0.73 2.96
N ALA A 5 -6.75 0.19 2.36
CA ALA A 5 -6.55 0.61 0.98
C ALA A 5 -6.03 2.05 0.97
N ASN A 6 -4.87 2.24 0.37
CA ASN A 6 -4.31 3.57 0.17
C ASN A 6 -4.43 3.90 -1.32
N ARG A 7 -5.30 4.84 -1.68
CA ARG A 7 -5.51 5.26 -3.05
C ARG A 7 -4.57 6.40 -3.37
N ILE A 8 -3.73 6.19 -4.38
CA ILE A 8 -2.66 7.12 -4.73
C ILE A 8 -2.76 7.46 -6.21
N SER A 9 -3.10 8.70 -6.51
CA SER A 9 -3.25 9.16 -7.89
C SER A 9 -1.90 9.58 -8.43
N VAL A 10 -1.41 8.83 -9.42
CA VAL A 10 -0.08 8.98 -10.00
C VAL A 10 -0.23 9.27 -11.49
N ARG A 11 0.51 10.26 -11.99
CA ARG A 11 0.51 10.56 -13.43
C ARG A 11 1.06 9.37 -14.22
N PRO A 12 0.50 9.06 -15.38
CA PRO A 12 0.95 7.89 -16.17
C PRO A 12 2.45 7.85 -16.44
N ALA A 13 3.08 8.99 -16.65
CA ALA A 13 4.53 9.06 -16.90
C ALA A 13 5.36 8.52 -15.74
N TYR A 14 4.81 8.44 -14.54
CA TYR A 14 5.51 7.99 -13.34
C TYR A 14 5.08 6.62 -12.86
N HIS A 15 4.18 5.93 -13.57
CA HIS A 15 3.66 4.63 -13.14
C HIS A 15 4.76 3.60 -12.90
N ASP A 16 5.71 3.49 -13.84
CA ASP A 16 6.78 2.50 -13.72
C ASP A 16 7.70 2.81 -12.54
N GLN A 17 8.03 4.07 -12.33
CA GLN A 17 8.85 4.49 -11.20
C GLN A 17 8.13 4.24 -9.87
N PHE A 18 6.82 4.51 -9.83
CA PHE A 18 6.02 4.26 -8.63
C PHE A 18 6.03 2.77 -8.27
N GLU A 19 5.83 1.90 -9.26
CA GLU A 19 5.85 0.46 -9.04
C GLU A 19 7.22 -0.02 -8.59
N ALA A 20 8.28 0.54 -9.15
CA ALA A 20 9.65 0.18 -8.76
C ALA A 20 9.91 0.47 -7.28
N ARG A 21 9.35 1.57 -6.74
CA ARG A 21 9.46 1.89 -5.31
C ARG A 21 8.90 0.78 -4.44
N PHE A 22 7.77 0.22 -4.82
CA PHE A 22 7.17 -0.86 -4.04
C PHE A 22 7.95 -2.16 -4.17
N ARG A 23 8.54 -2.43 -5.32
CA ARG A 23 9.42 -3.60 -5.45
C ARG A 23 10.65 -3.48 -4.54
N GLU A 24 11.20 -2.29 -4.38
CA GLU A 24 12.34 -2.05 -3.50
C GLU A 24 11.99 -2.26 -2.03
N ARG A 25 10.72 -2.12 -1.65
CA ARG A 25 10.22 -2.32 -0.30
C ARG A 25 9.67 -3.71 -0.06
N ALA A 26 9.71 -4.57 -1.06
CA ALA A 26 9.12 -5.91 -0.95
C ALA A 26 9.75 -6.68 0.21
N GLY A 27 8.93 -7.38 0.97
CA GLY A 27 9.36 -8.20 2.08
C GLY A 27 9.40 -7.51 3.43
N LEU A 28 9.43 -6.19 3.49
CA LEU A 28 9.52 -5.50 4.76
C LEU A 28 8.29 -5.68 5.64
N VAL A 29 7.10 -5.69 5.04
CA VAL A 29 5.85 -5.85 5.78
C VAL A 29 5.54 -7.32 6.09
N ASP A 30 6.08 -8.24 5.31
CA ASP A 30 5.73 -9.65 5.36
C ASP A 30 6.03 -10.29 6.72
N GLY A 31 7.03 -9.81 7.42
CA GLY A 31 7.41 -10.35 8.74
C GLY A 31 6.66 -9.74 9.91
N MET A 32 5.77 -8.80 9.68
CA MET A 32 5.06 -8.14 10.78
C MET A 32 3.98 -9.05 11.37
N PRO A 33 3.86 -9.09 12.71
CA PRO A 33 2.79 -9.85 13.35
C PRO A 33 1.41 -9.36 12.87
N GLY A 34 0.54 -10.31 12.53
CA GLY A 34 -0.81 -10.00 12.06
C GLY A 34 -0.91 -9.60 10.60
N PHE A 35 0.21 -9.55 9.88
CA PHE A 35 0.17 -9.32 8.44
C PHE A 35 -0.42 -10.52 7.72
N VAL A 36 -1.33 -10.28 6.77
CA VAL A 36 -1.97 -11.35 6.00
C VAL A 36 -1.58 -11.30 4.53
N ALA A 37 -1.72 -10.14 3.88
CA ALA A 37 -1.42 -10.02 2.45
C ALA A 37 -1.17 -8.57 2.06
N HIS A 38 -0.43 -8.39 0.97
CA HIS A 38 -0.10 -7.07 0.41
C HIS A 38 -0.23 -7.14 -1.10
N ASN A 39 -0.94 -6.17 -1.67
CA ASN A 39 -1.10 -6.07 -3.12
C ASN A 39 -0.93 -4.62 -3.55
N VAL A 40 -0.23 -4.42 -4.64
CA VAL A 40 -0.17 -3.11 -5.31
C VAL A 40 -0.98 -3.25 -6.59
N LEU A 41 -2.05 -2.49 -6.71
CA LEU A 41 -2.99 -2.60 -7.81
C LEU A 41 -2.79 -1.43 -8.77
N ARG A 42 -2.47 -1.76 -10.02
CA ARG A 42 -2.31 -0.77 -11.08
C ARG A 42 -3.68 -0.44 -11.66
N PRO A 43 -3.99 0.85 -11.89
CA PRO A 43 -5.26 1.20 -12.54
C PRO A 43 -5.30 0.67 -13.97
N THR A 44 -6.50 0.24 -14.38
CA THR A 44 -6.73 -0.26 -15.74
C THR A 44 -7.47 0.75 -16.61
N ALA A 45 -7.91 1.86 -16.02
CA ALA A 45 -8.59 2.93 -16.73
C ALA A 45 -7.89 4.26 -16.47
N GLU A 46 -7.94 5.15 -17.47
CA GLU A 46 -7.32 6.46 -17.36
C GLU A 46 -7.95 7.27 -16.23
N GLY A 47 -7.10 7.92 -15.46
CA GLY A 47 -7.55 8.78 -14.36
C GLY A 47 -7.82 8.06 -13.05
N GLU A 48 -7.78 6.74 -13.02
CA GLU A 48 -7.98 6.01 -11.78
C GLU A 48 -6.67 5.91 -10.97
N PRO A 49 -6.76 5.83 -9.62
CA PRO A 49 -5.57 5.75 -8.79
C PRO A 49 -4.98 4.35 -8.74
N PHE A 50 -3.71 4.26 -8.35
CA PHE A 50 -3.15 3.03 -7.79
C PHE A 50 -3.82 2.76 -6.45
N VAL A 51 -3.89 1.48 -6.07
CA VAL A 51 -4.37 1.09 -4.74
C VAL A 51 -3.32 0.19 -4.11
N VAL A 52 -2.79 0.62 -2.97
CA VAL A 52 -1.93 -0.24 -2.15
C VAL A 52 -2.85 -0.87 -1.11
N LEU A 53 -3.06 -2.17 -1.24
CA LEU A 53 -4.04 -2.90 -0.44
C LEU A 53 -3.31 -3.87 0.48
N THR A 54 -3.57 -3.76 1.77
CA THR A 54 -3.05 -4.71 2.76
C THR A 54 -4.17 -5.31 3.56
N PHE A 55 -3.95 -6.57 3.98
CA PHE A 55 -4.89 -7.30 4.83
C PHE A 55 -4.19 -7.58 6.16
N TRP A 56 -4.88 -7.36 7.26
CA TRP A 56 -4.34 -7.50 8.61
C TRP A 56 -5.33 -8.25 9.49
N GLU A 57 -4.82 -9.03 10.43
CA GLU A 57 -5.66 -9.74 11.38
C GLU A 57 -6.45 -8.77 12.28
N SER A 58 -5.87 -7.60 12.58
CA SER A 58 -6.50 -6.60 13.45
C SER A 58 -6.01 -5.19 13.11
N ARG A 59 -6.76 -4.19 13.57
CA ARG A 59 -6.33 -2.80 13.47
C ARG A 59 -5.04 -2.54 14.22
N GLU A 60 -4.88 -3.17 15.38
CA GLU A 60 -3.69 -3.03 16.21
C GLU A 60 -2.43 -3.51 15.48
N ALA A 61 -2.54 -4.60 14.71
CA ALA A 61 -1.42 -5.09 13.90
C ALA A 61 -1.02 -4.06 12.83
N PHE A 62 -1.99 -3.45 12.17
CA PHE A 62 -1.72 -2.40 11.18
C PHE A 62 -1.05 -1.19 11.82
N GLU A 63 -1.55 -0.75 12.98
CA GLU A 63 -0.99 0.40 13.69
C GLU A 63 0.44 0.12 14.13
N ALA A 64 0.72 -1.11 14.57
CA ALA A 64 2.07 -1.51 14.93
C ALA A 64 3.02 -1.44 13.73
N TRP A 65 2.55 -1.82 12.54
CA TRP A 65 3.33 -1.71 11.31
C TRP A 65 3.69 -0.26 11.00
N THR A 66 2.71 0.63 11.02
CA THR A 66 2.95 2.05 10.67
C THR A 66 3.84 2.77 11.68
N SER A 67 3.96 2.24 12.89
CA SER A 67 4.81 2.78 13.94
C SER A 67 6.18 2.10 13.99
N SER A 68 6.44 1.11 13.14
CA SER A 68 7.64 0.30 13.20
C SER A 68 8.84 0.95 12.50
N ASP A 69 10.04 0.48 12.86
CA ASP A 69 11.27 0.88 12.17
C ASP A 69 11.28 0.36 10.74
N ALA A 70 10.72 -0.82 10.51
CA ALA A 70 10.64 -1.40 9.16
C ALA A 70 9.82 -0.51 8.22
N PHE A 71 8.73 0.06 8.71
CA PHE A 71 7.92 1.00 7.93
C PHE A 71 8.74 2.24 7.56
N ARG A 72 9.42 2.83 8.54
CA ARG A 72 10.27 4.00 8.30
C ARG A 72 11.42 3.69 7.34
N GLN A 73 12.06 2.54 7.49
CA GLN A 73 13.15 2.12 6.62
C GLN A 73 12.68 1.92 5.19
N GLY A 74 11.51 1.33 5.00
CA GLY A 74 10.95 1.13 3.67
C GLY A 74 10.73 2.43 2.93
N HIS A 75 10.17 3.42 3.62
CA HIS A 75 9.93 4.73 3.03
C HIS A 75 11.22 5.47 2.71
N ALA A 76 12.22 5.39 3.59
CA ALA A 76 13.51 6.01 3.36
C ALA A 76 14.28 5.34 2.22
N ARG A 77 14.24 4.01 2.18
CA ARG A 77 14.99 3.23 1.17
C ARG A 77 14.49 3.48 -0.24
N SER A 78 13.18 3.53 -0.42
CA SER A 78 12.59 3.68 -1.75
C SER A 78 12.69 5.10 -2.30
N GLY A 79 13.06 6.07 -1.44
CA GLY A 79 13.11 7.47 -1.86
C GLY A 79 11.73 8.05 -2.12
N SER A 80 11.69 9.19 -2.79
CA SER A 80 10.42 9.86 -3.09
C SER A 80 10.39 10.28 -4.57
N LEU A 81 9.19 10.28 -5.14
CA LEU A 81 8.96 10.80 -6.48
C LEU A 81 8.78 12.32 -6.40
N PRO A 82 8.99 13.05 -7.52
CA PRO A 82 8.69 14.48 -7.58
C PRO A 82 7.21 14.74 -7.24
N ARG A 83 6.93 15.91 -6.69
CA ARG A 83 5.56 16.28 -6.32
C ARG A 83 4.59 16.19 -7.48
N ASP A 84 5.03 16.58 -8.67
CA ASP A 84 4.18 16.58 -9.86
C ASP A 84 3.87 15.18 -10.39
N ALA A 85 4.48 14.14 -9.79
CA ALA A 85 4.09 12.75 -10.07
C ALA A 85 2.67 12.45 -9.58
N PHE A 86 2.20 13.18 -8.58
CA PHE A 86 0.90 12.94 -7.95
C PHE A 86 -0.11 14.00 -8.36
N THR A 87 -1.35 13.57 -8.62
CA THR A 87 -2.41 14.47 -9.09
C THR A 87 -3.37 14.89 -7.98
N GLY A 88 -3.16 14.38 -6.76
CA GLY A 88 -3.99 14.75 -5.62
C GLY A 88 -3.49 14.07 -4.35
N PRO A 89 -4.13 14.33 -3.21
CA PRO A 89 -3.74 13.71 -1.95
C PRO A 89 -4.09 12.22 -1.93
N ASN A 90 -3.36 11.46 -1.11
CA ASN A 90 -3.69 10.06 -0.88
C ASN A 90 -4.99 9.95 -0.08
N VAL A 91 -5.75 8.90 -0.36
CA VAL A 91 -6.98 8.59 0.39
C VAL A 91 -6.80 7.22 1.03
N LEU A 92 -6.84 7.19 2.34
CA LEU A 92 -6.69 5.96 3.10
C LEU A 92 -8.07 5.48 3.58
N GLU A 93 -8.39 4.22 3.30
CA GLU A 93 -9.65 3.61 3.70
C GLU A 93 -9.38 2.34 4.48
N VAL A 94 -10.06 2.17 5.61
CA VAL A 94 -9.95 0.97 6.43
C VAL A 94 -11.33 0.32 6.50
N HIS A 95 -11.38 -0.97 6.17
CA HIS A 95 -12.64 -1.72 6.18
C HIS A 95 -12.49 -3.00 6.98
N GLU A 96 -13.56 -3.44 7.61
CA GLU A 96 -13.64 -4.75 8.22
C GLU A 96 -14.13 -5.76 7.18
N VAL A 97 -13.50 -6.94 7.16
CA VAL A 97 -13.97 -8.01 6.29
C VAL A 97 -15.13 -8.70 7.00
N VAL A 98 -16.32 -8.60 6.43
CA VAL A 98 -17.53 -9.21 7.01
C VAL A 98 -17.92 -10.51 6.35
N GLN A 99 -17.33 -10.81 5.18
CA GLN A 99 -17.57 -12.04 4.46
C GLN A 99 -16.42 -12.31 3.51
N SER A 100 -15.99 -13.58 3.43
CA SER A 100 -14.94 -14.02 2.51
C SER A 100 -15.31 -15.36 1.92
N SER A 101 -14.90 -15.57 0.68
CA SER A 101 -15.01 -16.88 0.02
C SER A 101 -13.84 -17.00 -0.95
N GLY A 102 -13.48 -18.25 -1.28
CA GLY A 102 -12.37 -18.52 -2.17
C GLY A 102 -11.02 -18.45 -1.45
N PRO A 103 -9.93 -18.81 -2.15
CA PRO A 103 -8.58 -18.73 -1.58
C PRO A 103 -8.14 -17.29 -1.46
N ARG A 104 -7.24 -17.05 -0.49
CA ARG A 104 -6.62 -15.73 -0.30
C ARG A 104 -5.25 -15.68 -0.90
#